data_c8dd792469d104a091a0a8ba283b1441
#
_entry.id   c8dd792469d104a091a0a8ba283b1441
#
_cell.length_a   1.000
_cell.length_b   1.000
_cell.length_c   1.000
_cell.angle_alpha   90.00
_cell.angle_beta   90.00
_cell.angle_gamma   90.00
#
_symmetry.space_group_name_H-M   'P 1'
#
loop_
_entity.id
_entity.type
_entity.pdbx_description
1 polymer ?
#
loop_
_entity_poly.entity_id
_entity_poly.type
_entity_poly.pdbx_seq_one_letter_code
_entity_poly.pdbx_strand_id
1 'polypeptide(L)'
;MPGVKISIIGAGSASFSLRLVGDLCKTKGLSGSLVSLMDIDKNRLNAVHTLAKKYAEELGSDLRFETTMNLEDSIKDASFVVNTALVGGHSYFEKVRQISEKYGYYRGIDAQEFNMVSDYYTISNFNQIKFMFDVAKLIEKLSPKAWLLQAANPVFELTTLISRVVPINMVGICHGHHGVDYIIEKMGLEKQKVDWQVAGVNHGIWLTRFKYEGKDAHHLIDELLEKELKNFKPTNPFDDQISLVAKDMYEFYGRMPIGDTVRNGSWKYHYNLETKKKWFGEPWGGVDSELGWKWYQERQAERAIITQQVAKYFKENPKAKLLSKETQQAIISTAKDDLKKEYTKEVYELLDPEKKSGEQHILLANALLNDEKVDLVLNILNKGTIPGIADDVAVEIPVYADKNG
;
A
#
# COMPACT_ATOMS: atom_id res chain seq x y z
N MET A 1 14.87 -11.59 22.46
CA MET A 1 16.09 -10.96 21.86
C MET A 1 16.07 -9.49 22.18
N PRO A 2 17.19 -8.75 22.20
CA PRO A 2 17.14 -7.30 22.34
C PRO A 2 16.35 -6.70 21.16
N GLY A 3 15.54 -5.69 21.45
CA GLY A 3 14.77 -5.00 20.42
C GLY A 3 15.67 -4.36 19.36
N VAL A 4 15.18 -4.24 18.14
CA VAL A 4 15.89 -3.63 17.00
C VAL A 4 15.37 -2.22 16.71
N LYS A 5 16.07 -1.45 15.90
CA LYS A 5 15.57 -0.17 15.39
C LYS A 5 14.88 -0.39 14.05
N ILE A 6 13.65 0.13 13.94
CA ILE A 6 12.82 0.11 12.74
C ILE A 6 12.57 1.58 12.33
N SER A 7 13.08 1.99 11.19
CA SER A 7 12.87 3.32 10.63
C SER A 7 11.64 3.30 9.71
N ILE A 8 10.70 4.23 9.88
CA ILE A 8 9.57 4.45 8.97
C ILE A 8 9.72 5.84 8.36
N ILE A 9 10.09 5.88 7.08
CA ILE A 9 10.29 7.10 6.29
C ILE A 9 8.97 7.46 5.61
N GLY A 10 8.53 8.71 5.72
CA GLY A 10 7.22 9.17 5.28
C GLY A 10 6.12 8.86 6.30
N ALA A 11 6.48 8.78 7.58
CA ALA A 11 5.56 8.39 8.66
C ALA A 11 4.33 9.31 8.80
N GLY A 12 4.38 10.53 8.29
CA GLY A 12 3.24 11.44 8.20
C GLY A 12 2.13 10.97 7.27
N SER A 13 2.32 9.87 6.51
CA SER A 13 1.26 9.14 5.80
C SER A 13 0.41 8.36 6.82
N ALA A 14 -0.42 9.08 7.54
CA ALA A 14 -1.01 8.70 8.80
C ALA A 14 -1.70 7.33 8.82
N SER A 15 -2.64 7.07 7.90
CA SER A 15 -3.38 5.80 7.88
C SER A 15 -2.46 4.60 7.66
N PHE A 16 -1.51 4.69 6.73
CA PHE A 16 -0.60 3.60 6.44
C PHE A 16 0.36 3.34 7.61
N SER A 17 1.01 4.40 8.10
CA SER A 17 1.99 4.28 9.19
C SER A 17 1.36 3.78 10.49
N LEU A 18 0.15 4.21 10.83
CA LEU A 18 -0.54 3.75 12.04
C LEU A 18 -1.00 2.29 11.93
N ARG A 19 -1.36 1.81 10.74
CA ARG A 19 -1.63 0.38 10.53
C ARG A 19 -0.38 -0.46 10.77
N LEU A 20 0.77 -0.03 10.25
CA LEU A 20 2.04 -0.70 10.52
C LEU A 20 2.39 -0.68 12.02
N VAL A 21 2.17 0.45 12.70
CA VAL A 21 2.36 0.56 14.16
C VAL A 21 1.45 -0.40 14.91
N GLY A 22 0.18 -0.53 14.51
CA GLY A 22 -0.75 -1.50 15.08
C GLY A 22 -0.23 -2.94 14.95
N ASP A 23 0.27 -3.31 13.77
CA ASP A 23 0.86 -4.64 13.55
C ASP A 23 2.15 -4.84 14.33
N LEU A 24 3.03 -3.83 14.41
CA LEU A 24 4.23 -3.86 15.24
C LEU A 24 3.88 -4.11 16.71
N CYS A 25 2.90 -3.40 17.25
CA CYS A 25 2.46 -3.55 18.66
C CYS A 25 1.95 -4.97 18.96
N LYS A 26 1.37 -5.66 17.98
CA LYS A 26 0.85 -7.03 18.12
C LYS A 26 1.89 -8.12 17.86
N THR A 27 3.06 -7.78 17.31
CA THR A 27 4.08 -8.76 16.93
C THR A 27 5.09 -8.96 18.03
N LYS A 28 4.91 -10.03 18.82
CA LYS A 28 5.75 -10.35 19.99
C LYS A 28 7.25 -10.48 19.67
N GLY A 29 7.58 -10.99 18.47
CA GLY A 29 8.97 -11.15 18.02
C GLY A 29 9.72 -9.82 17.84
N LEU A 30 9.01 -8.69 17.82
CA LEU A 30 9.56 -7.34 17.69
C LEU A 30 9.46 -6.52 18.99
N SER A 31 9.12 -7.17 20.10
CA SER A 31 9.02 -6.57 21.45
C SER A 31 10.30 -5.82 21.83
N GLY A 32 10.17 -4.70 22.54
CA GLY A 32 11.30 -3.85 22.98
C GLY A 32 11.98 -3.06 21.88
N SER A 33 11.50 -3.12 20.64
CA SER A 33 12.11 -2.39 19.51
C SER A 33 11.88 -0.88 19.61
N LEU A 34 12.77 -0.13 18.97
CA LEU A 34 12.66 1.31 18.78
C LEU A 34 12.12 1.60 17.36
N VAL A 35 10.98 2.26 17.28
CA VAL A 35 10.38 2.72 16.03
C VAL A 35 10.71 4.19 15.83
N SER A 36 11.53 4.48 14.82
CA SER A 36 11.92 5.84 14.43
C SER A 36 10.97 6.32 13.34
N LEU A 37 10.08 7.25 13.70
CA LEU A 37 9.13 7.87 12.79
C LEU A 37 9.79 9.10 12.15
N MET A 38 9.96 9.08 10.83
CA MET A 38 10.58 10.18 10.09
C MET A 38 9.61 10.79 9.10
N ASP A 39 9.45 12.11 9.12
CA ASP A 39 8.72 12.88 8.10
C ASP A 39 9.22 14.32 8.07
N ILE A 40 9.02 14.99 6.94
CA ILE A 40 9.35 16.41 6.78
C ILE A 40 8.24 17.36 7.27
N ASP A 41 7.02 16.83 7.46
CA ASP A 41 5.89 17.58 8.03
C ASP A 41 5.80 17.33 9.53
N LYS A 42 6.26 18.27 10.32
CA LYS A 42 6.27 18.19 11.79
C LYS A 42 4.89 17.99 12.40
N ASN A 43 3.85 18.57 11.83
CA ASN A 43 2.49 18.46 12.38
C ASN A 43 1.91 17.07 12.17
N ARG A 44 2.06 16.53 10.95
CA ARG A 44 1.65 15.17 10.62
C ARG A 44 2.44 14.15 11.44
N LEU A 45 3.75 14.33 11.54
CA LEU A 45 4.64 13.49 12.33
C LEU A 45 4.24 13.45 13.82
N ASN A 46 3.96 14.61 14.42
CA ASN A 46 3.50 14.69 15.80
C ASN A 46 2.14 14.02 16.02
N ALA A 47 1.24 14.12 15.06
CA ALA A 47 -0.06 13.44 15.13
C ALA A 47 0.11 11.93 15.14
N VAL A 48 0.89 11.38 14.20
CA VAL A 48 1.19 9.94 14.12
C VAL A 48 1.91 9.46 15.38
N HIS A 49 2.89 10.19 15.89
CA HIS A 49 3.59 9.85 17.13
C HIS A 49 2.65 9.78 18.35
N THR A 50 1.73 10.73 18.46
CA THR A 50 0.74 10.74 19.55
C THR A 50 -0.12 9.48 19.51
N LEU A 51 -0.62 9.12 18.34
CA LEU A 51 -1.46 7.94 18.14
C LEU A 51 -0.67 6.63 18.27
N ALA A 52 0.57 6.57 17.79
CA ALA A 52 1.45 5.41 17.93
C ALA A 52 1.70 5.07 19.42
N LYS A 53 1.98 6.07 20.24
CA LYS A 53 2.11 5.89 21.70
C LYS A 53 0.82 5.41 22.33
N LYS A 54 -0.31 5.96 21.87
CA LYS A 54 -1.62 5.54 22.39
C LYS A 54 -1.95 4.10 22.02
N TYR A 55 -1.61 3.67 20.79
CA TYR A 55 -1.73 2.28 20.35
C TYR A 55 -0.90 1.34 21.24
N ALA A 56 0.38 1.68 21.48
CA ALA A 56 1.25 0.85 22.31
C ALA A 56 0.72 0.76 23.76
N GLU A 57 0.24 1.87 24.32
CA GLU A 57 -0.36 1.91 25.67
C GLU A 57 -1.57 0.96 25.75
N GLU A 58 -2.51 1.05 24.81
CA GLU A 58 -3.76 0.27 24.86
C GLU A 58 -3.57 -1.21 24.51
N LEU A 59 -2.61 -1.53 23.65
CA LEU A 59 -2.24 -2.91 23.32
C LEU A 59 -1.24 -3.53 24.28
N GLY A 60 -0.79 -2.78 25.32
CA GLY A 60 0.20 -3.27 26.27
C GLY A 60 1.56 -3.58 25.64
N SER A 61 1.93 -2.86 24.57
CA SER A 61 3.18 -3.06 23.86
C SER A 61 4.33 -2.28 24.50
N ASP A 62 5.51 -2.87 24.55
CA ASP A 62 6.75 -2.26 25.05
C ASP A 62 7.60 -1.58 23.99
N LEU A 63 7.03 -1.35 22.79
CA LEU A 63 7.67 -0.59 21.73
C LEU A 63 7.96 0.85 22.18
N ARG A 64 9.12 1.33 21.77
CA ARG A 64 9.52 2.72 22.00
C ARG A 64 9.43 3.50 20.70
N PHE A 65 9.01 4.75 20.78
CA PHE A 65 8.84 5.61 19.61
C PHE A 65 9.70 6.86 19.74
N GLU A 66 10.41 7.19 18.68
CA GLU A 66 11.09 8.48 18.48
C GLU A 66 10.60 9.16 17.21
N THR A 67 10.80 10.46 17.11
CA THR A 67 10.50 11.24 15.91
C THR A 67 11.71 12.01 15.45
N THR A 68 11.92 12.08 14.16
CA THR A 68 12.97 12.91 13.56
C THR A 68 12.51 13.49 12.23
N MET A 69 13.03 14.66 11.89
CA MET A 69 12.89 15.24 10.55
C MET A 69 14.18 15.04 9.73
N ASN A 70 15.17 14.37 10.31
CA ASN A 70 16.45 14.07 9.67
C ASN A 70 16.49 12.60 9.23
N LEU A 71 16.73 12.40 7.95
CA LEU A 71 16.75 11.08 7.34
C LEU A 71 17.93 10.22 7.86
N GLU A 72 19.12 10.83 8.03
CA GLU A 72 20.31 10.12 8.52
C GLU A 72 20.08 9.60 9.95
N ASP A 73 19.51 10.41 10.85
CA ASP A 73 19.20 10.02 12.22
C ASP A 73 18.21 8.85 12.27
N SER A 74 17.22 8.85 11.37
CA SER A 74 16.24 7.76 11.30
C SER A 74 16.87 6.45 10.84
N ILE A 75 17.72 6.48 9.80
CA ILE A 75 18.34 5.30 9.19
C ILE A 75 19.48 4.74 10.04
N LYS A 76 20.24 5.60 10.71
CA LYS A 76 21.39 5.17 11.50
C LYS A 76 21.04 4.06 12.49
N ASP A 77 21.81 2.97 12.44
CA ASP A 77 21.66 1.78 13.28
C ASP A 77 20.30 1.05 13.13
N ALA A 78 19.54 1.32 12.06
CA ALA A 78 18.31 0.60 11.78
C ALA A 78 18.59 -0.83 11.29
N SER A 79 17.76 -1.78 11.71
CA SER A 79 17.71 -3.14 11.15
C SER A 79 16.73 -3.23 9.98
N PHE A 80 15.67 -2.43 10.02
CA PHE A 80 14.67 -2.34 8.98
C PHE A 80 14.37 -0.87 8.66
N VAL A 81 14.27 -0.57 7.38
CA VAL A 81 13.89 0.74 6.87
C VAL A 81 12.66 0.56 5.99
N VAL A 82 11.51 1.00 6.46
CA VAL A 82 10.25 0.98 5.68
C VAL A 82 10.09 2.33 5.02
N ASN A 83 10.08 2.37 3.69
CA ASN A 83 9.85 3.61 2.96
C ASN A 83 8.44 3.70 2.40
N THR A 84 7.72 4.74 2.81
CA THR A 84 6.36 5.08 2.39
C THR A 84 6.26 6.50 1.85
N ALA A 85 7.40 7.18 1.67
CA ALA A 85 7.43 8.59 1.34
C ALA A 85 7.07 8.86 -0.12
N LEU A 86 6.14 9.78 -0.34
CA LEU A 86 5.80 10.36 -1.64
C LEU A 86 6.39 11.75 -1.74
N VAL A 87 7.44 11.91 -2.56
CA VAL A 87 8.17 13.18 -2.71
C VAL A 87 7.28 14.25 -3.32
N GLY A 88 7.13 15.37 -2.60
CA GLY A 88 6.27 16.49 -2.99
C GLY A 88 4.79 16.29 -2.62
N GLY A 89 4.38 15.06 -2.31
CA GLY A 89 3.01 14.74 -1.90
C GLY A 89 1.98 14.91 -3.02
N HIS A 90 0.72 14.63 -2.71
CA HIS A 90 -0.37 14.64 -3.69
C HIS A 90 -0.57 16.01 -4.37
N SER A 91 -0.33 17.11 -3.68
CA SER A 91 -0.47 18.46 -4.26
C SER A 91 0.58 18.74 -5.36
N TYR A 92 1.77 18.16 -5.25
CA TYR A 92 2.79 18.26 -6.29
C TYR A 92 2.34 17.48 -7.54
N PHE A 93 1.88 16.25 -7.38
CA PHE A 93 1.41 15.45 -8.51
C PHE A 93 0.16 16.03 -9.18
N GLU A 94 -0.73 16.68 -8.42
CA GLU A 94 -1.85 17.42 -9.01
C GLU A 94 -1.37 18.57 -9.90
N LYS A 95 -0.35 19.31 -9.49
CA LYS A 95 0.26 20.34 -10.34
C LYS A 95 0.92 19.75 -11.58
N VAL A 96 1.64 18.63 -11.42
CA VAL A 96 2.22 17.89 -12.57
C VAL A 96 1.13 17.50 -13.55
N ARG A 97 0.01 16.93 -13.08
CA ARG A 97 -1.13 16.58 -13.90
C ARG A 97 -1.68 17.78 -14.69
N GLN A 98 -1.95 18.90 -14.01
CA GLN A 98 -2.50 20.11 -14.62
C GLN A 98 -1.57 20.68 -15.69
N ILE A 99 -0.26 20.70 -15.42
CA ILE A 99 0.73 21.19 -16.39
C ILE A 99 0.81 20.24 -17.59
N SER A 100 0.91 18.94 -17.34
CA SER A 100 1.04 17.93 -18.41
C SER A 100 -0.18 17.93 -19.34
N GLU A 101 -1.38 17.96 -18.80
CA GLU A 101 -2.62 17.98 -19.57
C GLU A 101 -2.75 19.26 -20.43
N LYS A 102 -2.25 20.40 -19.93
CA LYS A 102 -2.20 21.65 -20.71
C LYS A 102 -1.37 21.51 -22.00
N TYR A 103 -0.37 20.63 -22.00
CA TYR A 103 0.51 20.37 -23.15
C TYR A 103 0.14 19.08 -23.89
N GLY A 104 -1.03 18.49 -23.62
CA GLY A 104 -1.52 17.31 -24.32
C GLY A 104 -1.07 15.97 -23.73
N TYR A 105 -0.37 15.97 -22.60
CA TYR A 105 0.02 14.75 -21.88
C TYR A 105 -1.05 14.41 -20.83
N TYR A 106 -2.01 13.63 -21.21
CA TYR A 106 -3.09 13.23 -20.32
C TYR A 106 -2.63 12.12 -19.36
N ARG A 107 -3.40 11.97 -18.28
CA ARG A 107 -3.21 10.85 -17.38
C ARG A 107 -3.24 9.55 -18.14
N GLY A 108 -2.19 8.79 -17.95
CA GLY A 108 -2.11 7.46 -18.50
C GLY A 108 -2.76 6.43 -17.58
N ILE A 109 -2.53 5.20 -17.93
CA ILE A 109 -2.96 4.03 -17.19
C ILE A 109 -2.25 4.01 -15.84
N ASP A 110 -2.99 3.71 -14.77
CA ASP A 110 -2.47 3.60 -13.40
C ASP A 110 -1.77 4.88 -12.87
N ALA A 111 -2.27 6.03 -13.30
CA ALA A 111 -1.68 7.33 -13.00
C ALA A 111 -1.73 7.68 -11.51
N GLN A 112 -2.75 7.23 -10.79
CA GLN A 112 -2.90 7.51 -9.36
C GLN A 112 -1.84 6.78 -8.50
N GLU A 113 -1.32 5.66 -8.95
CA GLU A 113 -0.24 4.90 -8.30
C GLU A 113 1.16 5.36 -8.74
N PHE A 114 1.23 6.36 -9.64
CA PHE A 114 2.49 6.92 -10.13
C PHE A 114 3.39 5.90 -10.82
N ASN A 115 2.76 4.92 -11.47
CA ASN A 115 3.45 3.87 -12.19
C ASN A 115 3.99 4.40 -13.53
N MET A 116 5.04 3.76 -14.05
CA MET A 116 5.70 4.17 -15.28
C MET A 116 4.87 3.96 -16.56
N VAL A 117 3.77 3.24 -16.51
CA VAL A 117 2.86 3.10 -17.65
C VAL A 117 2.25 4.44 -18.04
N SER A 118 2.26 5.41 -17.14
CA SER A 118 1.83 6.78 -17.41
C SER A 118 3.00 7.62 -17.91
N ASP A 119 2.98 8.01 -19.19
CA ASP A 119 4.07 8.76 -19.83
C ASP A 119 4.49 10.02 -19.06
N TYR A 120 3.54 10.77 -18.52
CA TYR A 120 3.88 11.98 -17.81
C TYR A 120 4.46 11.74 -16.43
N TYR A 121 4.19 10.61 -15.79
CA TYR A 121 4.85 10.23 -14.55
C TYR A 121 6.26 9.71 -14.77
N THR A 122 6.57 9.14 -15.90
CA THR A 122 7.93 8.71 -16.24
C THR A 122 8.94 9.84 -16.08
N ILE A 123 8.61 11.04 -16.55
CA ILE A 123 9.46 12.22 -16.40
C ILE A 123 9.37 12.81 -14.98
N SER A 124 8.19 12.90 -14.41
CA SER A 124 7.95 13.54 -13.13
C SER A 124 8.40 12.71 -11.93
N ASN A 125 8.60 11.40 -12.10
CA ASN A 125 9.12 10.51 -11.07
C ASN A 125 10.62 10.69 -10.78
N PHE A 126 11.33 11.52 -11.52
CA PHE A 126 12.75 11.76 -11.28
C PHE A 126 13.07 12.10 -9.81
N ASN A 127 12.27 12.97 -9.19
CA ASN A 127 12.48 13.36 -7.80
C ASN A 127 12.25 12.18 -6.83
N GLN A 128 11.27 11.34 -7.10
CA GLN A 128 10.98 10.14 -6.32
C GLN A 128 12.12 9.12 -6.46
N ILE A 129 12.57 8.88 -7.67
CA ILE A 129 13.68 7.95 -7.97
C ILE A 129 14.98 8.45 -7.31
N LYS A 130 15.30 9.75 -7.47
CA LYS A 130 16.48 10.34 -6.84
C LYS A 130 16.44 10.22 -5.32
N PHE A 131 15.31 10.56 -4.69
CA PHE A 131 15.15 10.44 -3.24
C PHE A 131 15.37 9.01 -2.77
N MET A 132 14.81 8.03 -3.45
CA MET A 132 14.98 6.63 -3.09
C MET A 132 16.40 6.13 -3.26
N PHE A 133 17.08 6.61 -4.29
CA PHE A 133 18.49 6.33 -4.48
C PHE A 133 19.33 6.90 -3.33
N ASP A 134 19.05 8.14 -2.92
CA ASP A 134 19.70 8.80 -1.78
C ASP A 134 19.45 8.02 -0.46
N VAL A 135 18.21 7.54 -0.23
CA VAL A 135 17.86 6.66 0.91
C VAL A 135 18.69 5.37 0.88
N ALA A 136 18.77 4.70 -0.27
CA ALA A 136 19.53 3.45 -0.42
C ALA A 136 21.03 3.67 -0.16
N LYS A 137 21.60 4.78 -0.63
CA LYS A 137 22.99 5.16 -0.36
C LYS A 137 23.23 5.48 1.12
N LEU A 138 22.28 6.08 1.80
CA LEU A 138 22.37 6.30 3.24
C LEU A 138 22.31 4.97 4.01
N ILE A 139 21.47 4.02 3.60
CA ILE A 139 21.43 2.68 4.19
C ILE A 139 22.76 1.97 4.00
N GLU A 140 23.32 1.96 2.78
CA GLU A 140 24.65 1.40 2.50
C GLU A 140 25.73 1.95 3.43
N LYS A 141 25.69 3.26 3.70
CA LYS A 141 26.69 3.95 4.54
C LYS A 141 26.45 3.77 6.05
N LEU A 142 25.21 3.88 6.53
CA LEU A 142 24.90 4.01 7.96
C LEU A 142 24.37 2.71 8.59
N SER A 143 23.80 1.82 7.78
CA SER A 143 23.16 0.59 8.25
C SER A 143 23.26 -0.52 7.17
N PRO A 144 24.46 -0.93 6.74
CA PRO A 144 24.66 -1.78 5.57
C PRO A 144 24.04 -3.18 5.67
N LYS A 145 23.67 -3.61 6.88
CA LYS A 145 22.96 -4.88 7.12
C LYS A 145 21.45 -4.73 7.18
N ALA A 146 20.95 -3.50 7.12
CA ALA A 146 19.50 -3.25 7.17
C ALA A 146 18.80 -3.77 5.91
N TRP A 147 17.54 -4.14 6.09
CA TRP A 147 16.62 -4.41 5.00
C TRP A 147 15.82 -3.15 4.65
N LEU A 148 15.85 -2.77 3.38
CA LEU A 148 14.94 -1.76 2.83
C LEU A 148 13.64 -2.44 2.39
N LEU A 149 12.54 -2.12 3.07
CA LEU A 149 11.19 -2.55 2.75
C LEU A 149 10.50 -1.42 1.97
N GLN A 150 10.53 -1.53 0.65
CA GLN A 150 10.08 -0.47 -0.26
C GLN A 150 8.59 -0.58 -0.55
N ALA A 151 7.78 0.33 -0.01
CA ALA A 151 6.34 0.39 -0.24
C ALA A 151 5.88 1.62 -1.05
N ALA A 152 6.73 2.64 -1.13
CA ALA A 152 6.38 3.83 -1.93
C ALA A 152 6.46 3.54 -3.42
N ASN A 153 5.44 3.96 -4.17
CA ASN A 153 5.44 3.84 -5.63
C ASN A 153 6.44 4.80 -6.30
N PRO A 154 6.97 4.42 -7.46
CA PRO A 154 6.71 3.18 -8.22
C PRO A 154 7.57 1.99 -7.72
N VAL A 155 6.92 0.98 -7.14
CA VAL A 155 7.64 -0.16 -6.49
C VAL A 155 8.47 -0.97 -7.48
N PHE A 156 7.94 -1.23 -8.68
CA PHE A 156 8.61 -2.02 -9.71
C PHE A 156 9.96 -1.41 -10.14
N GLU A 157 9.93 -0.15 -10.54
CA GLU A 157 11.08 0.58 -11.04
C GLU A 157 12.12 0.78 -9.94
N LEU A 158 11.68 1.17 -8.76
CA LEU A 158 12.56 1.43 -7.64
C LEU A 158 13.24 0.14 -7.14
N THR A 159 12.50 -0.97 -7.06
CA THR A 159 13.09 -2.26 -6.68
C THR A 159 14.11 -2.72 -7.72
N THR A 160 13.77 -2.63 -9.01
CA THR A 160 14.67 -2.99 -10.11
C THR A 160 15.93 -2.13 -10.10
N LEU A 161 15.75 -0.80 -10.10
CA LEU A 161 16.86 0.15 -10.22
C LEU A 161 17.82 0.05 -9.03
N ILE A 162 17.30 0.11 -7.81
CA ILE A 162 18.13 0.14 -6.60
C ILE A 162 18.88 -1.19 -6.43
N SER A 163 18.19 -2.31 -6.64
CA SER A 163 18.83 -3.65 -6.54
C SER A 163 19.97 -3.86 -7.54
N ARG A 164 19.94 -3.14 -8.69
CA ARG A 164 21.02 -3.17 -9.69
C ARG A 164 22.26 -2.38 -9.29
N VAL A 165 22.09 -1.28 -8.54
CA VAL A 165 23.14 -0.25 -8.43
C VAL A 165 23.60 0.02 -7.01
N VAL A 166 22.88 -0.46 -5.98
CA VAL A 166 23.24 -0.28 -4.57
C VAL A 166 23.25 -1.66 -3.88
N PRO A 167 24.37 -2.09 -3.30
CA PRO A 167 24.49 -3.42 -2.69
C PRO A 167 23.90 -3.46 -1.26
N ILE A 168 22.58 -3.31 -1.15
CA ILE A 168 21.83 -3.41 0.11
C ILE A 168 20.79 -4.53 0.04
N ASN A 169 20.35 -5.02 1.19
CA ASN A 169 19.22 -5.91 1.23
C ASN A 169 17.95 -5.10 0.95
N MET A 170 17.22 -5.46 -0.10
CA MET A 170 16.03 -4.74 -0.53
C MET A 170 14.93 -5.67 -1.01
N VAL A 171 13.70 -5.31 -0.72
CA VAL A 171 12.50 -5.96 -1.24
C VAL A 171 11.42 -4.90 -1.46
N GLY A 172 10.71 -5.01 -2.58
CA GLY A 172 9.51 -4.22 -2.85
C GLY A 172 8.27 -4.92 -2.31
N ILE A 173 7.36 -4.15 -1.71
CA ILE A 173 6.11 -4.67 -1.13
C ILE A 173 4.94 -3.88 -1.68
N CYS A 174 3.98 -4.60 -2.24
CA CYS A 174 2.70 -4.06 -2.68
C CYS A 174 1.57 -4.96 -2.18
N HIS A 175 0.34 -4.48 -2.24
CA HIS A 175 -0.84 -5.20 -1.78
C HIS A 175 -1.80 -5.60 -2.92
N GLY A 176 -1.37 -5.51 -4.18
CA GLY A 176 -2.18 -5.89 -5.34
C GLY A 176 -2.76 -7.30 -5.25
N HIS A 177 -2.00 -8.24 -4.66
CA HIS A 177 -2.45 -9.63 -4.43
C HIS A 177 -3.72 -9.76 -3.58
N HIS A 178 -4.11 -8.73 -2.80
CA HIS A 178 -5.39 -8.72 -2.07
C HIS A 178 -6.61 -8.83 -3.00
N GLY A 179 -6.44 -8.55 -4.29
CA GLY A 179 -7.47 -8.84 -5.29
C GLY A 179 -7.90 -10.31 -5.32
N VAL A 180 -7.01 -11.23 -4.95
CA VAL A 180 -7.34 -12.66 -4.83
C VAL A 180 -8.26 -12.90 -3.63
N ASP A 181 -7.99 -12.28 -2.48
CA ASP A 181 -8.86 -12.38 -1.29
C ASP A 181 -10.26 -11.83 -1.60
N TYR A 182 -10.34 -10.72 -2.33
CA TYR A 182 -11.60 -10.15 -2.79
C TYR A 182 -12.40 -11.14 -3.67
N ILE A 183 -11.74 -11.81 -4.62
CA ILE A 183 -12.36 -12.83 -5.47
C ILE A 183 -12.87 -14.01 -4.63
N ILE A 184 -12.05 -14.53 -3.72
CA ILE A 184 -12.40 -15.63 -2.81
C ILE A 184 -13.65 -15.28 -1.98
N GLU A 185 -13.69 -14.08 -1.42
CA GLU A 185 -14.81 -13.57 -0.63
C GLU A 185 -16.10 -13.47 -1.46
N LYS A 186 -16.00 -12.91 -2.67
CA LYS A 186 -17.15 -12.78 -3.60
C LYS A 186 -17.70 -14.12 -4.06
N MET A 187 -16.85 -15.12 -4.18
CA MET A 187 -17.25 -16.51 -4.46
C MET A 187 -17.85 -17.22 -3.24
N GLY A 188 -17.65 -16.69 -2.02
CA GLY A 188 -18.06 -17.34 -0.77
C GLY A 188 -17.25 -18.60 -0.45
N LEU A 189 -16.00 -18.68 -0.92
CA LEU A 189 -15.12 -19.83 -0.68
C LEU A 189 -14.44 -19.74 0.69
N GLU A 190 -14.19 -20.89 1.30
CA GLU A 190 -13.40 -20.99 2.53
C GLU A 190 -11.91 -20.75 2.21
N LYS A 191 -11.37 -19.59 2.62
CA LYS A 191 -10.01 -19.16 2.28
C LYS A 191 -8.94 -20.21 2.55
N GLN A 192 -9.05 -20.95 3.65
CA GLN A 192 -8.09 -22.01 4.03
C GLN A 192 -8.10 -23.24 3.10
N LYS A 193 -9.10 -23.37 2.24
CA LYS A 193 -9.21 -24.46 1.23
C LYS A 193 -8.78 -24.00 -0.16
N VAL A 194 -8.44 -22.73 -0.32
CA VAL A 194 -7.99 -22.16 -1.61
C VAL A 194 -6.46 -22.18 -1.66
N ASP A 195 -5.91 -22.80 -2.69
CA ASP A 195 -4.50 -22.73 -3.08
C ASP A 195 -4.38 -21.84 -4.32
N TRP A 196 -3.67 -20.72 -4.18
CA TRP A 196 -3.54 -19.76 -5.26
C TRP A 196 -2.10 -19.25 -5.43
N GLN A 197 -1.83 -18.70 -6.62
CA GLN A 197 -0.56 -18.10 -6.94
C GLN A 197 -0.78 -16.94 -7.92
N VAL A 198 -0.10 -15.84 -7.68
CA VAL A 198 0.05 -14.75 -8.64
C VAL A 198 1.48 -14.67 -9.14
N ALA A 199 1.68 -14.19 -10.35
CA ALA A 199 3.01 -13.92 -10.89
C ALA A 199 2.96 -12.82 -11.93
N GLY A 200 4.04 -12.04 -12.02
CA GLY A 200 4.19 -10.96 -12.97
C GLY A 200 5.20 -9.92 -12.49
N VAL A 201 4.96 -8.69 -12.83
CA VAL A 201 5.68 -7.51 -12.31
C VAL A 201 4.71 -6.69 -11.47
N ASN A 202 5.21 -5.81 -10.60
CA ASN A 202 4.30 -4.98 -9.79
C ASN A 202 3.33 -4.19 -10.68
N HIS A 203 2.06 -4.14 -10.27
CA HIS A 203 0.92 -3.64 -11.04
C HIS A 203 0.66 -4.34 -12.38
N GLY A 204 1.28 -5.49 -12.58
CA GLY A 204 1.11 -6.36 -13.75
C GLY A 204 1.15 -7.82 -13.33
N ILE A 205 0.36 -8.23 -12.31
CA ILE A 205 0.30 -9.58 -11.76
C ILE A 205 -0.99 -10.31 -12.19
N TRP A 206 -0.85 -11.61 -12.41
CA TRP A 206 -1.90 -12.45 -12.94
C TRP A 206 -2.11 -13.66 -12.05
N LEU A 207 -3.36 -14.12 -11.89
CA LEU A 207 -3.69 -15.34 -11.14
C LEU A 207 -3.28 -16.56 -11.97
N THR A 208 -2.13 -17.13 -11.64
CA THR A 208 -1.52 -18.24 -12.39
C THR A 208 -1.94 -19.62 -11.89
N ARG A 209 -2.34 -19.73 -10.62
CA ARG A 209 -2.91 -20.93 -10.01
C ARG A 209 -4.09 -20.55 -9.14
N PHE A 210 -5.20 -21.28 -9.30
CA PHE A 210 -6.37 -21.13 -8.47
C PHE A 210 -7.03 -22.50 -8.29
N LYS A 211 -6.92 -23.06 -7.09
CA LYS A 211 -7.49 -24.34 -6.75
C LYS A 211 -8.37 -24.21 -5.51
N TYR A 212 -9.46 -24.97 -5.48
CA TYR A 212 -10.32 -25.11 -4.32
C TYR A 212 -10.42 -26.58 -3.95
N GLU A 213 -10.15 -26.92 -2.68
CA GLU A 213 -10.08 -28.32 -2.19
C GLU A 213 -9.17 -29.21 -3.07
N GLY A 214 -8.06 -28.66 -3.54
CA GLY A 214 -7.04 -29.33 -4.36
C GLY A 214 -7.39 -29.49 -5.85
N LYS A 215 -8.58 -29.08 -6.29
CA LYS A 215 -9.03 -29.16 -7.69
C LYS A 215 -8.89 -27.79 -8.37
N ASP A 216 -8.62 -27.79 -9.68
CA ASP A 216 -8.64 -26.55 -10.46
C ASP A 216 -10.00 -25.85 -10.34
N ALA A 217 -9.98 -24.56 -10.06
CA ALA A 217 -11.16 -23.73 -9.79
C ALA A 217 -11.26 -22.49 -10.68
N HIS A 218 -10.48 -22.41 -11.79
CA HIS A 218 -10.55 -21.28 -12.69
C HIS A 218 -11.94 -21.09 -13.31
N HIS A 219 -12.70 -22.17 -13.54
CA HIS A 219 -14.07 -22.10 -14.04
C HIS A 219 -15.02 -21.31 -13.11
N LEU A 220 -14.74 -21.26 -11.81
CA LEU A 220 -15.53 -20.46 -10.85
C LEU A 220 -15.36 -18.96 -11.10
N ILE A 221 -14.25 -18.53 -11.76
CA ILE A 221 -14.04 -17.15 -12.16
C ILE A 221 -15.05 -16.75 -13.25
N ASP A 222 -15.28 -17.64 -14.21
CA ASP A 222 -16.27 -17.44 -15.27
C ASP A 222 -17.66 -17.23 -14.66
N GLU A 223 -18.07 -18.13 -13.76
CA GLU A 223 -19.35 -18.07 -13.05
C GLU A 223 -19.49 -16.78 -12.23
N LEU A 224 -18.42 -16.38 -11.51
CA LEU A 224 -18.39 -15.13 -10.74
C LEU A 224 -18.61 -13.93 -11.65
N LEU A 225 -17.85 -13.82 -12.74
CA LEU A 225 -17.94 -12.69 -13.68
C LEU A 225 -19.33 -12.63 -14.34
N GLU A 226 -19.89 -13.75 -14.76
CA GLU A 226 -21.24 -13.79 -15.31
C GLU A 226 -22.33 -13.33 -14.32
N LYS A 227 -22.17 -13.66 -13.05
CA LYS A 227 -23.09 -13.30 -11.98
C LYS A 227 -22.98 -11.82 -11.60
N GLU A 228 -21.76 -11.38 -11.25
CA GLU A 228 -21.53 -10.07 -10.64
C GLU A 228 -21.63 -8.93 -11.67
N LEU A 229 -21.21 -9.13 -12.93
CA LEU A 229 -21.21 -8.07 -13.94
C LEU A 229 -22.63 -7.64 -14.38
N LYS A 230 -23.65 -8.49 -14.18
CA LYS A 230 -25.04 -8.11 -14.52
C LYS A 230 -25.52 -6.86 -13.79
N ASN A 231 -25.03 -6.66 -12.56
CA ASN A 231 -25.45 -5.56 -11.70
C ASN A 231 -24.24 -4.84 -11.07
N PHE A 232 -23.08 -4.89 -11.70
CA PHE A 232 -21.85 -4.33 -11.15
C PHE A 232 -22.01 -2.83 -10.90
N LYS A 233 -21.83 -2.45 -9.65
CA LYS A 233 -21.75 -1.06 -9.20
C LYS A 233 -20.61 -0.94 -8.22
N PRO A 234 -19.51 -0.30 -8.60
CA PRO A 234 -18.39 -0.12 -7.71
C PRO A 234 -18.79 0.69 -6.47
N THR A 235 -18.29 0.30 -5.31
CA THR A 235 -18.55 1.00 -4.03
C THR A 235 -17.67 2.23 -3.85
N ASN A 236 -16.56 2.28 -4.57
CA ASN A 236 -15.61 3.38 -4.64
C ASN A 236 -14.79 3.25 -5.93
N PRO A 237 -13.99 4.25 -6.33
CA PRO A 237 -13.22 4.20 -7.58
C PRO A 237 -12.18 3.08 -7.69
N PHE A 238 -11.75 2.47 -6.57
CA PHE A 238 -10.82 1.34 -6.55
C PHE A 238 -11.48 -0.03 -6.66
N ASP A 239 -12.81 -0.08 -6.67
CA ASP A 239 -13.57 -1.33 -6.74
C ASP A 239 -13.72 -1.76 -8.21
N ASP A 240 -12.63 -2.21 -8.79
CA ASP A 240 -12.49 -2.54 -10.22
C ASP A 240 -12.09 -4.00 -10.48
N GLN A 241 -11.80 -4.80 -9.43
CA GLN A 241 -11.36 -6.20 -9.57
C GLN A 241 -12.37 -7.09 -10.31
N ILE A 242 -13.67 -6.80 -10.19
CA ILE A 242 -14.74 -7.47 -10.93
C ILE A 242 -15.46 -6.44 -11.80
N SER A 243 -14.77 -5.95 -12.82
CA SER A 243 -15.27 -4.97 -13.79
C SER A 243 -15.29 -5.55 -15.20
N LEU A 244 -15.90 -4.84 -16.15
CA LEU A 244 -15.83 -5.23 -17.56
C LEU A 244 -14.39 -5.23 -18.09
N VAL A 245 -13.52 -4.36 -17.57
CA VAL A 245 -12.10 -4.36 -17.91
C VAL A 245 -11.45 -5.66 -17.44
N ALA A 246 -11.65 -6.04 -16.18
CA ALA A 246 -11.08 -7.27 -15.64
C ALA A 246 -11.51 -8.49 -16.44
N LYS A 247 -12.81 -8.55 -16.82
CA LYS A 247 -13.36 -9.62 -17.68
C LYS A 247 -12.69 -9.66 -19.06
N ASP A 248 -12.62 -8.52 -19.74
CA ASP A 248 -12.05 -8.45 -21.10
C ASP A 248 -10.55 -8.81 -21.10
N MET A 249 -9.80 -8.39 -20.07
CA MET A 249 -8.41 -8.79 -19.90
C MET A 249 -8.29 -10.29 -19.61
N TYR A 250 -9.15 -10.83 -18.75
CA TYR A 250 -9.20 -12.26 -18.46
C TYR A 250 -9.48 -13.10 -19.71
N GLU A 251 -10.47 -12.72 -20.50
CA GLU A 251 -10.81 -13.39 -21.76
C GLU A 251 -9.67 -13.32 -22.78
N PHE A 252 -8.98 -12.17 -22.85
CA PHE A 252 -7.88 -11.98 -23.80
C PHE A 252 -6.61 -12.74 -23.40
N TYR A 253 -6.21 -12.66 -22.13
CA TYR A 253 -4.95 -13.25 -21.64
C TYR A 253 -5.12 -14.67 -21.11
N GLY A 254 -6.34 -15.15 -20.90
CA GLY A 254 -6.63 -16.46 -20.33
C GLY A 254 -6.24 -16.59 -18.84
N ARG A 255 -6.00 -15.44 -18.18
CA ARG A 255 -5.68 -15.38 -16.75
C ARG A 255 -6.30 -14.12 -16.15
N MET A 256 -6.80 -14.25 -14.90
CA MET A 256 -7.43 -13.14 -14.19
C MET A 256 -6.38 -12.10 -13.80
N PRO A 257 -6.52 -10.83 -14.22
CA PRO A 257 -5.68 -9.74 -13.71
C PRO A 257 -6.00 -9.49 -12.25
N ILE A 258 -4.98 -9.26 -11.42
CA ILE A 258 -5.15 -9.11 -9.98
C ILE A 258 -4.75 -7.71 -9.52
N GLY A 259 -5.60 -7.11 -8.69
CA GLY A 259 -5.36 -5.81 -8.09
C GLY A 259 -5.17 -4.72 -9.13
N ASP A 260 -4.14 -3.91 -8.96
CA ASP A 260 -3.84 -2.77 -9.82
C ASP A 260 -3.59 -3.13 -11.30
N THR A 261 -3.35 -4.41 -11.59
CA THR A 261 -3.23 -4.93 -12.96
C THR A 261 -4.44 -4.60 -13.82
N VAL A 262 -5.63 -4.58 -13.23
CA VAL A 262 -6.87 -4.22 -13.94
C VAL A 262 -6.78 -2.80 -14.52
N ARG A 263 -6.10 -1.87 -13.83
CA ARG A 263 -5.92 -0.48 -14.29
C ARG A 263 -4.93 -0.36 -15.43
N ASN A 264 -4.03 -1.32 -15.58
CA ASN A 264 -3.13 -1.44 -16.73
C ASN A 264 -3.81 -2.00 -17.98
N GLY A 265 -5.13 -1.98 -18.05
CA GLY A 265 -5.92 -2.32 -19.21
C GLY A 265 -5.47 -1.54 -20.45
N SER A 266 -5.85 -2.01 -21.63
CA SER A 266 -5.43 -1.35 -22.86
C SER A 266 -5.98 0.08 -22.99
N TRP A 267 -5.38 0.88 -23.85
CA TRP A 267 -5.79 2.26 -24.15
C TRP A 267 -7.29 2.42 -24.47
N LYS A 268 -7.95 1.39 -24.96
CA LYS A 268 -9.39 1.43 -25.26
C LYS A 268 -10.26 1.67 -24.02
N TYR A 269 -9.80 1.35 -22.82
CA TYR A 269 -10.57 1.56 -21.58
C TYR A 269 -10.39 2.96 -20.99
N HIS A 270 -9.33 3.66 -21.35
CA HIS A 270 -8.97 4.97 -20.80
C HIS A 270 -9.22 6.14 -21.75
N TYR A 271 -9.96 5.93 -22.83
CA TYR A 271 -10.10 6.88 -23.93
C TYR A 271 -10.82 8.17 -23.53
N ASN A 272 -11.97 8.07 -22.86
CA ASN A 272 -12.74 9.21 -22.36
C ASN A 272 -13.56 8.77 -21.14
N LEU A 273 -14.21 9.73 -20.45
CA LEU A 273 -14.97 9.45 -19.24
C LEU A 273 -16.11 8.46 -19.46
N GLU A 274 -16.86 8.57 -20.55
CA GLU A 274 -17.96 7.65 -20.86
C GLU A 274 -17.46 6.21 -21.07
N THR A 275 -16.33 6.05 -21.77
CA THR A 275 -15.68 4.76 -21.94
C THR A 275 -15.20 4.22 -20.60
N LYS A 276 -14.54 5.06 -19.78
CA LYS A 276 -14.09 4.67 -18.43
C LYS A 276 -15.25 4.21 -17.57
N LYS A 277 -16.36 4.95 -17.54
CA LYS A 277 -17.57 4.60 -16.79
C LYS A 277 -18.16 3.27 -17.27
N LYS A 278 -18.24 3.06 -18.58
CA LYS A 278 -18.72 1.80 -19.15
C LYS A 278 -17.86 0.61 -18.67
N TRP A 279 -16.54 0.76 -18.68
CA TRP A 279 -15.63 -0.35 -18.46
C TRP A 279 -15.26 -0.57 -17.00
N PHE A 280 -15.07 0.50 -16.22
CA PHE A 280 -14.72 0.42 -14.80
C PHE A 280 -15.92 0.61 -13.85
N GLY A 281 -17.08 0.97 -14.37
CA GLY A 281 -18.32 1.15 -13.62
C GLY A 281 -18.68 2.59 -13.27
N GLU A 282 -19.98 2.83 -13.25
CA GLU A 282 -20.62 4.08 -12.80
C GLU A 282 -20.58 4.19 -11.27
N PRO A 283 -20.48 5.38 -10.68
CA PRO A 283 -20.44 6.69 -11.33
C PRO A 283 -19.05 7.21 -11.67
N TRP A 284 -17.97 6.56 -11.21
CA TRP A 284 -16.61 7.13 -11.28
C TRP A 284 -15.87 6.83 -12.58
N GLY A 285 -15.97 5.61 -13.10
CA GLY A 285 -15.15 5.17 -14.23
C GLY A 285 -13.72 4.79 -13.83
N GLY A 286 -13.56 4.21 -12.63
CA GLY A 286 -12.26 3.84 -12.06
C GLY A 286 -11.52 5.02 -11.43
N VAL A 287 -10.43 4.72 -10.71
CA VAL A 287 -9.65 5.74 -9.98
C VAL A 287 -8.84 6.66 -10.89
N ASP A 288 -8.46 6.19 -12.07
CA ASP A 288 -7.71 6.99 -13.06
C ASP A 288 -8.61 7.89 -13.93
N SER A 289 -9.92 7.85 -13.71
CA SER A 289 -10.83 8.79 -14.34
C SER A 289 -10.73 10.19 -13.71
N GLU A 290 -11.32 11.18 -14.37
CA GLU A 290 -11.43 12.55 -13.86
C GLU A 290 -12.17 12.60 -12.52
N LEU A 291 -13.22 11.80 -12.37
CA LEU A 291 -14.03 11.73 -11.16
C LEU A 291 -13.35 10.89 -10.06
N GLY A 292 -12.73 9.78 -10.44
CA GLY A 292 -11.97 8.93 -9.51
C GLY A 292 -10.76 9.65 -8.93
N TRP A 293 -10.00 10.36 -9.79
CA TRP A 293 -8.87 11.18 -9.35
C TRP A 293 -9.29 12.28 -8.39
N LYS A 294 -10.37 13.02 -8.70
CA LYS A 294 -10.92 14.04 -7.81
C LYS A 294 -11.28 13.44 -6.44
N TRP A 295 -12.01 12.34 -6.44
CA TRP A 295 -12.38 11.63 -5.23
C TRP A 295 -11.15 11.23 -4.40
N TYR A 296 -10.12 10.70 -5.07
CA TYR A 296 -8.87 10.28 -4.41
C TYR A 296 -8.16 11.46 -3.72
N GLN A 297 -8.01 12.60 -4.42
CA GLN A 297 -7.39 13.80 -3.86
C GLN A 297 -8.15 14.33 -2.64
N GLU A 298 -9.47 14.40 -2.73
CA GLU A 298 -10.32 14.83 -1.63
C GLU A 298 -10.16 13.90 -0.41
N ARG A 299 -10.15 12.60 -0.62
CA ARG A 299 -9.96 11.60 0.44
C ARG A 299 -8.59 11.73 1.14
N GLN A 300 -7.53 11.93 0.39
CA GLN A 300 -6.19 12.10 1.01
C GLN A 300 -6.12 13.37 1.88
N ALA A 301 -6.73 14.45 1.42
CA ALA A 301 -6.80 15.68 2.20
C ALA A 301 -7.63 15.52 3.50
N GLU A 302 -8.81 14.90 3.40
CA GLU A 302 -9.69 14.62 4.54
C GLU A 302 -9.00 13.73 5.59
N ARG A 303 -8.37 12.64 5.19
CA ARG A 303 -7.65 11.73 6.10
C ARG A 303 -6.56 12.43 6.90
N ALA A 304 -5.83 13.33 6.26
CA ALA A 304 -4.79 14.09 6.95
C ALA A 304 -5.39 15.01 8.04
N ILE A 305 -6.53 15.65 7.76
CA ILE A 305 -7.24 16.51 8.73
C ILE A 305 -7.79 15.67 9.88
N ILE A 306 -8.47 14.57 9.57
CA ILE A 306 -9.07 13.66 10.57
C ILE A 306 -8.01 13.16 11.54
N THR A 307 -6.88 12.67 11.01
CA THR A 307 -5.79 12.17 11.83
C THR A 307 -5.26 13.22 12.80
N GLN A 308 -5.08 14.46 12.34
CA GLN A 308 -4.63 15.56 13.20
C GLN A 308 -5.67 15.89 14.29
N GLN A 309 -6.96 15.87 13.96
CA GLN A 309 -8.03 16.13 14.94
C GLN A 309 -8.11 15.02 16.00
N VAL A 310 -8.02 13.76 15.57
CA VAL A 310 -7.99 12.61 16.50
C VAL A 310 -6.78 12.68 17.43
N ALA A 311 -5.59 12.97 16.87
CA ALA A 311 -4.38 13.13 17.67
C ALA A 311 -4.46 14.30 18.65
N LYS A 312 -5.07 15.43 18.23
CA LYS A 312 -5.31 16.58 19.12
C LYS A 312 -6.22 16.19 20.28
N TYR A 313 -7.29 15.45 20.01
CA TYR A 313 -8.20 14.99 21.08
C TYR A 313 -7.46 14.18 22.14
N PHE A 314 -6.62 13.21 21.75
CA PHE A 314 -5.85 12.41 22.73
C PHE A 314 -4.76 13.21 23.46
N LYS A 315 -4.20 14.22 22.83
CA LYS A 315 -3.27 15.14 23.50
C LYS A 315 -3.96 15.95 24.60
N GLU A 316 -5.20 16.37 24.37
CA GLU A 316 -6.02 17.12 25.32
C GLU A 316 -6.68 16.19 26.37
N ASN A 317 -6.92 14.93 26.01
CA ASN A 317 -7.56 13.92 26.84
C ASN A 317 -6.68 12.65 26.98
N PRO A 318 -5.53 12.70 27.64
CA PRO A 318 -4.55 11.61 27.65
C PRO A 318 -5.07 10.30 28.28
N LYS A 319 -6.08 10.38 29.16
CA LYS A 319 -6.71 9.22 29.80
C LYS A 319 -7.82 8.57 28.95
N ALA A 320 -8.25 9.21 27.86
CA ALA A 320 -9.26 8.64 26.96
C ALA A 320 -8.75 7.35 26.33
N LYS A 321 -9.64 6.38 26.15
CA LYS A 321 -9.31 5.09 25.50
C LYS A 321 -9.79 5.08 24.04
N LEU A 322 -9.01 4.47 23.16
CA LEU A 322 -9.29 4.40 21.71
C LEU A 322 -10.66 3.80 21.42
N LEU A 323 -10.96 2.64 22.02
CA LEU A 323 -12.20 1.89 21.75
C LEU A 323 -13.37 2.28 22.65
N SER A 324 -13.26 3.32 23.49
CA SER A 324 -14.39 3.74 24.30
C SER A 324 -15.44 4.46 23.44
N LYS A 325 -16.71 4.11 23.64
CA LYS A 325 -17.83 4.74 22.94
C LYS A 325 -17.90 6.26 23.17
N GLU A 326 -17.58 6.70 24.37
CA GLU A 326 -17.53 8.11 24.75
C GLU A 326 -16.46 8.86 23.94
N THR A 327 -15.26 8.28 23.80
CA THR A 327 -14.17 8.85 22.99
C THR A 327 -14.59 8.93 21.52
N GLN A 328 -15.11 7.85 20.98
CA GLN A 328 -15.54 7.79 19.58
C GLN A 328 -16.62 8.83 19.30
N GLN A 329 -17.65 8.92 20.14
CA GLN A 329 -18.71 9.91 20.00
C GLN A 329 -18.22 11.34 20.15
N ALA A 330 -17.34 11.61 21.12
CA ALA A 330 -16.75 12.93 21.32
C ALA A 330 -15.98 13.41 20.07
N ILE A 331 -15.18 12.53 19.47
CA ILE A 331 -14.42 12.86 18.27
C ILE A 331 -15.38 13.03 17.06
N ILE A 332 -16.32 12.11 16.86
CA ILE A 332 -17.27 12.16 15.74
C ILE A 332 -18.16 13.41 15.81
N SER A 333 -18.51 13.87 17.02
CA SER A 333 -19.32 15.09 17.20
C SER A 333 -18.61 16.36 16.70
N THR A 334 -17.29 16.33 16.52
CA THR A 334 -16.53 17.47 15.98
C THR A 334 -16.58 17.56 14.45
N ALA A 335 -17.12 16.52 13.79
CA ALA A 335 -17.22 16.50 12.33
C ALA A 335 -18.21 17.54 11.80
N LYS A 336 -17.88 18.13 10.65
CA LYS A 336 -18.83 18.96 9.90
C LYS A 336 -19.92 18.06 9.28
N ASP A 337 -21.14 18.56 9.17
CA ASP A 337 -22.31 17.77 8.74
C ASP A 337 -22.17 17.18 7.33
N ASP A 338 -21.52 17.86 6.42
CA ASP A 338 -21.26 17.43 5.03
C ASP A 338 -20.24 16.28 4.91
N LEU A 339 -19.38 16.12 5.92
CA LEU A 339 -18.34 15.08 5.96
C LEU A 339 -18.65 13.94 6.94
N LYS A 340 -19.76 13.99 7.63
CA LYS A 340 -20.03 13.17 8.82
C LYS A 340 -19.91 11.65 8.60
N LYS A 341 -20.38 11.14 7.47
CA LYS A 341 -20.36 9.68 7.20
C LYS A 341 -18.94 9.15 7.02
N GLU A 342 -18.16 9.82 6.19
CA GLU A 342 -16.80 9.40 5.86
C GLU A 342 -15.85 9.69 7.03
N TYR A 343 -16.04 10.81 7.70
CA TYR A 343 -15.34 11.15 8.93
C TYR A 343 -15.55 10.07 9.99
N THR A 344 -16.77 9.63 10.20
CA THR A 344 -17.12 8.57 11.15
C THR A 344 -16.39 7.27 10.82
N LYS A 345 -16.37 6.86 9.55
CA LYS A 345 -15.66 5.65 9.11
C LYS A 345 -14.17 5.75 9.36
N GLU A 346 -13.54 6.85 8.97
CA GLU A 346 -12.10 7.06 9.16
C GLU A 346 -11.73 7.11 10.65
N VAL A 347 -12.56 7.74 11.50
CA VAL A 347 -12.36 7.77 12.95
C VAL A 347 -12.38 6.35 13.53
N TYR A 348 -13.37 5.52 13.16
CA TYR A 348 -13.41 4.14 13.62
C TYR A 348 -12.18 3.34 13.16
N GLU A 349 -11.74 3.54 11.93
CA GLU A 349 -10.52 2.88 11.43
C GLU A 349 -9.26 3.30 12.18
N LEU A 350 -9.12 4.59 12.54
CA LEU A 350 -8.00 5.12 13.32
C LEU A 350 -8.07 4.76 14.81
N LEU A 351 -9.24 4.46 15.34
CA LEU A 351 -9.42 4.12 16.75
C LEU A 351 -9.40 2.62 17.01
N ASP A 352 -9.22 1.79 15.98
CA ASP A 352 -9.14 0.33 16.10
C ASP A 352 -7.71 -0.18 15.87
N PRO A 353 -6.85 -0.20 16.91
CA PRO A 353 -5.50 -0.72 16.80
C PRO A 353 -5.45 -2.26 16.68
N GLU A 354 -6.55 -2.96 16.97
CA GLU A 354 -6.67 -4.41 16.83
C GLU A 354 -6.82 -4.83 15.38
N LYS A 355 -7.32 -3.95 14.52
CA LYS A 355 -7.47 -4.23 13.09
C LYS A 355 -6.11 -4.51 12.46
N LYS A 356 -5.97 -5.69 11.83
CA LYS A 356 -4.77 -6.02 11.05
C LYS A 356 -4.68 -5.12 9.83
N SER A 357 -3.47 -4.69 9.50
CA SER A 357 -3.25 -3.87 8.29
C SER A 357 -3.50 -4.66 7.00
N GLY A 358 -3.21 -5.95 7.01
CA GLY A 358 -3.08 -6.79 5.83
C GLY A 358 -1.71 -6.64 5.13
N GLU A 359 -0.89 -5.68 5.57
CA GLU A 359 0.42 -5.42 4.98
C GLU A 359 1.46 -6.49 5.37
N GLN A 360 2.38 -6.78 4.46
CA GLN A 360 3.38 -7.84 4.64
C GLN A 360 4.65 -7.38 5.35
N HIS A 361 4.84 -6.07 5.55
CA HIS A 361 6.08 -5.47 6.05
C HIS A 361 6.50 -6.02 7.41
N ILE A 362 5.57 -6.12 8.34
CA ILE A 362 5.87 -6.52 9.71
C ILE A 362 6.03 -8.04 9.82
N LEU A 363 5.27 -8.80 9.04
CA LEU A 363 5.45 -10.24 8.91
C LEU A 363 6.85 -10.57 8.37
N LEU A 364 7.29 -9.87 7.31
CA LEU A 364 8.63 -10.04 6.76
C LEU A 364 9.71 -9.65 7.76
N ALA A 365 9.60 -8.50 8.42
CA ALA A 365 10.59 -8.07 9.41
C ALA A 365 10.72 -9.08 10.57
N ASN A 366 9.58 -9.62 11.04
CA ASN A 366 9.57 -10.65 12.06
C ASN A 366 10.22 -11.97 11.59
N ALA A 367 9.93 -12.41 10.38
CA ALA A 367 10.50 -13.62 9.78
C ALA A 367 12.03 -13.52 9.64
N LEU A 368 12.51 -12.39 9.11
CA LEU A 368 13.94 -12.11 8.94
C LEU A 368 14.70 -12.03 10.27
N LEU A 369 14.06 -11.55 11.33
CA LEU A 369 14.70 -11.40 12.65
C LEU A 369 14.65 -12.69 13.47
N ASN A 370 13.55 -13.44 13.45
CA ASN A 370 13.24 -14.50 14.40
C ASN A 370 13.28 -15.91 13.80
N ASP A 371 13.74 -16.08 12.57
CA ASP A 371 13.79 -17.37 11.86
C ASP A 371 12.41 -18.07 11.74
N GLU A 372 11.38 -17.28 11.58
CA GLU A 372 10.04 -17.77 11.30
C GLU A 372 9.85 -17.87 9.78
N LYS A 373 9.37 -19.02 9.29
CA LYS A 373 9.03 -19.14 7.87
C LYS A 373 7.69 -18.50 7.60
N VAL A 374 7.62 -17.67 6.58
CA VAL A 374 6.39 -17.00 6.15
C VAL A 374 6.28 -17.00 4.63
N ASP A 375 5.06 -17.23 4.15
CA ASP A 375 4.70 -17.13 2.73
C ASP A 375 4.21 -15.73 2.45
N LEU A 376 4.83 -15.04 1.49
CA LEU A 376 4.52 -13.66 1.13
C LEU A 376 4.48 -13.51 -0.40
N VAL A 377 3.89 -12.42 -0.88
CA VAL A 377 3.99 -11.98 -2.28
C VAL A 377 4.84 -10.73 -2.32
N LEU A 378 6.06 -10.82 -2.86
CA LEU A 378 7.05 -9.77 -2.79
C LEU A 378 7.63 -9.45 -4.16
N ASN A 379 8.14 -8.23 -4.30
CA ASN A 379 8.92 -7.80 -5.45
C ASN A 379 10.41 -8.04 -5.19
N ILE A 380 10.98 -8.99 -5.91
CA ILE A 380 12.39 -9.38 -5.85
C ILE A 380 12.95 -9.54 -7.26
N LEU A 381 14.29 -9.54 -7.42
CA LEU A 381 14.90 -9.79 -8.72
C LEU A 381 14.51 -11.16 -9.27
N ASN A 382 14.24 -11.23 -10.56
CA ASN A 382 13.71 -12.42 -11.24
C ASN A 382 14.62 -13.65 -11.11
N LYS A 383 15.90 -13.50 -11.33
CA LYS A 383 16.90 -14.59 -11.25
C LYS A 383 16.42 -15.90 -11.93
N GLY A 384 15.76 -15.76 -13.09
CA GLY A 384 15.28 -16.89 -13.88
C GLY A 384 13.91 -17.47 -13.46
N THR A 385 13.25 -16.90 -12.46
CA THR A 385 11.95 -17.42 -11.94
C THR A 385 10.83 -17.32 -12.99
N ILE A 386 10.75 -16.19 -13.69
CA ILE A 386 9.80 -16.02 -14.82
C ILE A 386 10.60 -16.01 -16.12
N PRO A 387 10.42 -17.02 -16.98
CA PRO A 387 11.11 -17.09 -18.27
C PRO A 387 10.77 -15.88 -19.16
N GLY A 388 11.76 -15.34 -19.86
CA GLY A 388 11.58 -14.20 -20.76
C GLY A 388 11.71 -12.83 -20.11
N ILE A 389 11.77 -12.76 -18.77
CA ILE A 389 12.12 -11.54 -18.04
C ILE A 389 13.60 -11.62 -17.66
N ALA A 390 14.34 -10.52 -17.80
CA ALA A 390 15.76 -10.49 -17.44
C ALA A 390 15.97 -10.74 -15.93
N ASP A 391 17.08 -11.38 -15.57
CA ASP A 391 17.37 -11.81 -14.19
C ASP A 391 17.47 -10.65 -13.19
N ASP A 392 17.85 -9.47 -13.67
CA ASP A 392 18.04 -8.25 -12.89
C ASP A 392 16.82 -7.30 -12.90
N VAL A 393 15.68 -7.78 -13.35
CA VAL A 393 14.37 -7.09 -13.30
C VAL A 393 13.58 -7.62 -12.11
N ALA A 394 12.92 -6.74 -11.37
CA ALA A 394 12.04 -7.15 -10.27
C ALA A 394 10.77 -7.83 -10.80
N VAL A 395 10.35 -8.89 -10.11
CA VAL A 395 9.09 -9.60 -10.38
C VAL A 395 8.31 -9.72 -9.08
N GLU A 396 7.00 -9.70 -9.17
CA GLU A 396 6.09 -9.88 -8.02
C GLU A 396 5.55 -11.30 -8.03
N ILE A 397 6.03 -12.07 -7.06
CA ILE A 397 5.82 -13.52 -6.99
C ILE A 397 5.66 -13.98 -5.54
N PRO A 398 5.05 -15.16 -5.29
CA PRO A 398 5.11 -15.82 -3.99
C PRO A 398 6.55 -16.20 -3.63
N VAL A 399 6.90 -15.95 -2.37
CA VAL A 399 8.22 -16.26 -1.81
C VAL A 399 8.09 -16.83 -0.41
N TYR A 400 9.07 -17.63 -0.03
CA TYR A 400 9.29 -17.99 1.37
C TYR A 400 10.34 -17.07 1.95
N ALA A 401 10.06 -16.49 3.10
CA ALA A 401 11.03 -15.66 3.81
C ALA A 401 11.34 -16.26 5.18
N ASP A 402 12.64 -16.23 5.55
CA ASP A 402 13.13 -16.58 6.88
C ASP A 402 14.37 -15.72 7.21
N LYS A 403 15.11 -16.03 8.27
CA LYS A 403 16.33 -15.28 8.65
C LYS A 403 17.42 -15.19 7.58
N ASN A 404 17.37 -16.02 6.56
CA ASN A 404 18.37 -16.05 5.47
C ASN A 404 17.94 -15.15 4.28
N GLY A 405 16.77 -14.60 4.37
CA GLY A 405 16.21 -13.77 3.30
C GLY A 405 14.97 -14.37 2.67
#